data_4968f97f4d14b6254aa6c8b6feffba63
#
_entry.id   4968f97f4d14b6254aa6c8b6feffba63
#
_cell.length_a   1.000
_cell.length_b   1.000
_cell.length_c   1.000
_cell.angle_alpha   90.00
_cell.angle_beta   90.00
_cell.angle_gamma   90.00
#
_symmetry.space_group_name_H-M   'P 1'
#
loop_
_entity.id
_entity.type
_entity.pdbx_description
1 polymer ?
#
loop_
_entity_poly.entity_id
_entity_poly.type
_entity_poly.pdbx_seq_one_letter_code
_entity_poly.pdbx_strand_id
1 'polypeptide(L)'
;MSSLNIKRKRGRPIASKKLNIEVILEAALDVFSDHGYEGAQLKEVAQKVGVTTPLISYHFENKEDLWKKSIIHLSEKIMLRYEKVRKEHIHLKGISLLKAFSKEYLYLMAEFPPMYKVLLQEMGRKSWRYDFVSQHLLMPVVWFGHKPITESNDLEEFKSIPVANFVSIMFGATSSFFVLAQTLEAEYGISPFTKENIEIHANIMNDLIFKQFE
;
A
#
# COMPACT_ATOMS: atom_id res chain seq x y z
N MET A 1 -47.37 -50.20 -0.91
CA MET A 1 -46.18 -49.49 -1.43
C MET A 1 -46.20 -48.09 -0.82
N SER A 2 -45.40 -47.90 0.24
CA SER A 2 -45.41 -46.65 1.02
C SER A 2 -44.22 -45.79 0.58
N SER A 3 -44.48 -44.63 0.02
CA SER A 3 -43.48 -43.66 -0.41
C SER A 3 -42.98 -42.83 0.79
N LEU A 4 -41.76 -43.04 1.20
CA LEU A 4 -41.06 -42.28 2.23
C LEU A 4 -40.73 -40.86 1.72
N ASN A 5 -41.42 -39.86 2.26
CA ASN A 5 -41.24 -38.43 1.98
C ASN A 5 -40.06 -37.90 2.85
N ILE A 6 -38.84 -37.87 2.31
CA ILE A 6 -37.67 -37.33 2.99
C ILE A 6 -37.70 -35.79 2.92
N LYS A 7 -38.19 -35.15 4.00
CA LYS A 7 -38.05 -33.69 4.19
C LYS A 7 -36.56 -33.32 4.34
N ARG A 8 -35.97 -32.68 3.31
CA ARG A 8 -34.67 -32.03 3.41
C ARG A 8 -34.73 -30.97 4.53
N LYS A 9 -34.01 -31.19 5.61
CA LYS A 9 -33.78 -30.14 6.64
C LYS A 9 -33.06 -28.97 5.97
N ARG A 10 -33.69 -27.80 5.95
CA ARG A 10 -33.02 -26.53 5.65
C ARG A 10 -31.90 -26.34 6.68
N GLY A 11 -30.69 -26.27 6.21
CA GLY A 11 -29.54 -26.01 7.05
C GLY A 11 -29.74 -24.71 7.83
N ARG A 12 -29.42 -24.77 9.12
CA ARG A 12 -29.42 -23.62 10.03
C ARG A 12 -28.55 -22.54 9.42
N PRO A 13 -28.98 -21.26 9.35
CA PRO A 13 -28.12 -20.18 8.89
C PRO A 13 -26.89 -20.16 9.79
N ILE A 14 -25.69 -20.22 9.19
CA ILE A 14 -24.43 -20.00 9.88
C ILE A 14 -24.58 -18.63 10.54
N ALA A 15 -24.45 -18.58 11.86
CA ALA A 15 -24.55 -17.37 12.66
C ALA A 15 -23.76 -16.26 11.96
N SER A 16 -24.42 -15.13 11.67
CA SER A 16 -23.84 -13.99 11.01
C SER A 16 -22.69 -13.48 11.86
N LYS A 17 -21.46 -13.93 11.57
CA LYS A 17 -20.26 -13.23 12.01
C LYS A 17 -20.43 -11.82 11.49
N LYS A 18 -20.56 -10.83 12.40
CA LYS A 18 -20.74 -9.43 12.02
C LYS A 18 -19.65 -9.12 10.99
N LEU A 19 -20.06 -8.95 9.73
CA LEU A 19 -19.13 -8.77 8.62
C LEU A 19 -18.34 -7.51 8.91
N ASN A 20 -17.05 -7.65 9.09
CA ASN A 20 -16.16 -6.50 9.23
C ASN A 20 -15.87 -5.95 7.82
N ILE A 21 -16.35 -4.73 7.53
CA ILE A 21 -16.15 -4.05 6.25
C ILE A 21 -14.66 -3.92 5.92
N GLU A 22 -13.80 -3.68 6.92
CA GLU A 22 -12.34 -3.58 6.74
C GLU A 22 -11.75 -4.85 6.13
N VAL A 23 -12.23 -6.04 6.56
CA VAL A 23 -11.77 -7.32 6.00
C VAL A 23 -12.14 -7.44 4.51
N ILE A 24 -13.30 -6.90 4.11
CA ILE A 24 -13.67 -6.86 2.68
C ILE A 24 -12.75 -5.90 1.93
N LEU A 25 -12.47 -4.72 2.48
CA LEU A 25 -11.61 -3.72 1.85
C LEU A 25 -10.17 -4.23 1.68
N GLU A 26 -9.64 -4.93 2.68
CA GLU A 26 -8.33 -5.58 2.61
C GLU A 26 -8.29 -6.68 1.53
N ALA A 27 -9.27 -7.57 1.52
CA ALA A 27 -9.39 -8.59 0.49
C ALA A 27 -9.56 -8.01 -0.91
N ALA A 28 -10.30 -6.90 -1.04
CA ALA A 28 -10.46 -6.19 -2.29
C ALA A 28 -9.15 -5.56 -2.76
N LEU A 29 -8.38 -4.94 -1.85
CA LEU A 29 -7.04 -4.42 -2.16
C LEU A 29 -6.12 -5.49 -2.74
N ASP A 30 -6.09 -6.66 -2.12
CA ASP A 30 -5.29 -7.77 -2.62
C ASP A 30 -5.72 -8.17 -4.04
N VAL A 31 -7.04 -8.38 -4.25
CA VAL A 31 -7.57 -8.78 -5.57
C VAL A 31 -7.28 -7.69 -6.62
N PHE A 32 -7.49 -6.42 -6.30
CA PHE A 32 -7.20 -5.32 -7.21
C PHE A 32 -5.70 -5.16 -7.49
N SER A 33 -4.85 -5.32 -6.48
CA SER A 33 -3.40 -5.21 -6.65
C SER A 33 -2.80 -6.37 -7.44
N ASP A 34 -3.41 -7.55 -7.42
CA ASP A 34 -2.91 -8.72 -8.15
C ASP A 34 -3.44 -8.78 -9.58
N HIS A 35 -4.69 -8.39 -9.83
CA HIS A 35 -5.35 -8.53 -11.14
C HIS A 35 -5.59 -7.21 -11.88
N GLY A 36 -5.25 -6.08 -11.25
CA GLY A 36 -5.63 -4.74 -11.73
C GLY A 36 -7.12 -4.48 -11.62
N TYR A 37 -7.52 -3.21 -11.83
CA TYR A 37 -8.93 -2.85 -11.76
C TYR A 37 -9.79 -3.63 -12.74
N GLU A 38 -9.38 -3.77 -14.00
CA GLU A 38 -10.21 -4.42 -15.03
C GLU A 38 -10.35 -5.93 -14.78
N GLY A 39 -9.25 -6.61 -14.41
CA GLY A 39 -9.20 -8.06 -14.20
C GLY A 39 -9.88 -8.54 -12.92
N ALA A 40 -9.90 -7.73 -11.88
CA ALA A 40 -10.48 -8.07 -10.59
C ALA A 40 -11.99 -8.35 -10.66
N GLN A 41 -12.45 -9.38 -9.97
CA GLN A 41 -13.87 -9.76 -9.90
C GLN A 41 -14.40 -9.71 -8.46
N LEU A 42 -15.62 -9.18 -8.25
CA LEU A 42 -16.27 -9.16 -6.93
C LEU A 42 -16.46 -10.56 -6.33
N LYS A 43 -16.59 -11.58 -7.21
CA LYS A 43 -16.68 -12.97 -6.79
C LYS A 43 -15.41 -13.45 -6.08
N GLU A 44 -14.25 -13.02 -6.54
CA GLU A 44 -12.94 -13.37 -5.92
C GLU A 44 -12.81 -12.74 -4.54
N VAL A 45 -13.21 -11.46 -4.41
CA VAL A 45 -13.27 -10.78 -3.12
C VAL A 45 -14.19 -11.53 -2.15
N ALA A 46 -15.40 -11.87 -2.61
CA ALA A 46 -16.37 -12.61 -1.81
C ALA A 46 -15.85 -13.98 -1.35
N GLN A 47 -15.18 -14.72 -2.24
CA GLN A 47 -14.56 -16.01 -1.93
C GLN A 47 -13.45 -15.86 -0.89
N LYS A 48 -12.60 -14.83 -1.03
CA LYS A 48 -11.46 -14.59 -0.13
C LYS A 48 -11.90 -14.33 1.32
N VAL A 49 -13.04 -13.64 1.50
CA VAL A 49 -13.59 -13.36 2.85
C VAL A 49 -14.66 -14.35 3.31
N GLY A 50 -14.96 -15.36 2.50
CA GLY A 50 -15.94 -16.43 2.86
C GLY A 50 -17.40 -15.97 2.89
N VAL A 51 -17.77 -15.00 2.01
CA VAL A 51 -19.13 -14.49 1.90
C VAL A 51 -19.69 -14.68 0.49
N THR A 52 -20.95 -14.29 0.28
CA THR A 52 -21.58 -14.33 -1.05
C THR A 52 -21.38 -13.00 -1.80
N THR A 53 -21.29 -13.05 -3.15
CA THR A 53 -21.19 -11.84 -3.97
C THR A 53 -22.35 -10.86 -3.73
N PRO A 54 -23.62 -11.29 -3.59
CA PRO A 54 -24.72 -10.39 -3.22
C PRO A 54 -24.49 -9.61 -1.93
N LEU A 55 -23.77 -10.18 -0.95
CA LEU A 55 -23.46 -9.47 0.29
C LEU A 55 -22.43 -8.34 0.04
N ILE A 56 -21.44 -8.55 -0.82
CA ILE A 56 -20.55 -7.49 -1.26
C ILE A 56 -21.35 -6.36 -1.95
N SER A 57 -22.22 -6.70 -2.89
CA SER A 57 -23.09 -5.74 -3.61
C SER A 57 -24.12 -5.04 -2.70
N TYR A 58 -24.42 -5.57 -1.53
CA TYR A 58 -25.23 -4.89 -0.52
C TYR A 58 -24.47 -3.75 0.18
N HIS A 59 -23.16 -3.90 0.39
CA HIS A 59 -22.34 -2.91 1.08
C HIS A 59 -21.65 -1.90 0.13
N PHE A 60 -21.49 -2.27 -1.12
CA PHE A 60 -20.81 -1.47 -2.12
C PHE A 60 -21.67 -1.36 -3.37
N GLU A 61 -21.89 -0.11 -3.82
CA GLU A 61 -22.79 0.17 -4.95
C GLU A 61 -22.36 -0.53 -6.24
N ASN A 62 -21.04 -0.58 -6.48
CA ASN A 62 -20.44 -1.18 -7.64
C ASN A 62 -18.95 -1.47 -7.41
N LYS A 63 -18.26 -1.98 -8.43
CA LYS A 63 -16.81 -2.28 -8.40
C LYS A 63 -15.96 -1.03 -8.15
N GLU A 64 -16.39 0.10 -8.70
CA GLU A 64 -15.68 1.39 -8.53
C GLU A 64 -15.76 1.87 -7.09
N ASP A 65 -16.93 1.80 -6.47
CA ASP A 65 -17.14 2.17 -5.06
C ASP A 65 -16.28 1.30 -4.13
N LEU A 66 -16.29 -0.02 -4.34
CA LEU A 66 -15.44 -0.94 -3.59
C LEU A 66 -13.94 -0.60 -3.76
N TRP A 67 -13.51 -0.35 -5.00
CA TRP A 67 -12.10 -0.01 -5.29
C TRP A 67 -11.71 1.31 -4.63
N LYS A 68 -12.51 2.37 -4.76
CA LYS A 68 -12.23 3.68 -4.15
C LYS A 68 -12.15 3.59 -2.63
N LYS A 69 -13.10 2.90 -1.99
CA LYS A 69 -13.10 2.70 -0.54
C LYS A 69 -11.90 1.88 -0.07
N SER A 70 -11.46 0.90 -0.86
CA SER A 70 -10.27 0.12 -0.56
C SER A 70 -8.99 0.97 -0.61
N ILE A 71 -8.86 1.87 -1.60
CA ILE A 71 -7.73 2.81 -1.70
C ILE A 71 -7.71 3.79 -0.52
N ILE A 72 -8.87 4.33 -0.14
CA ILE A 72 -8.98 5.23 1.02
C ILE A 72 -8.56 4.48 2.29
N HIS A 73 -9.09 3.27 2.52
CA HIS A 73 -8.72 2.44 3.68
C HIS A 73 -7.21 2.18 3.76
N LEU A 74 -6.56 1.86 2.63
CA LEU A 74 -5.11 1.71 2.56
C LEU A 74 -4.39 3.01 2.93
N SER A 75 -4.83 4.14 2.38
CA SER A 75 -4.25 5.45 2.67
C SER A 75 -4.34 5.80 4.16
N GLU A 76 -5.49 5.56 4.79
CA GLU A 76 -5.70 5.80 6.22
C GLU A 76 -4.74 4.96 7.08
N LYS A 77 -4.56 3.67 6.77
CA LYS A 77 -3.59 2.79 7.46
C LYS A 77 -2.16 3.32 7.33
N ILE A 78 -1.76 3.73 6.13
CA ILE A 78 -0.45 4.29 5.86
C ILE A 78 -0.25 5.60 6.64
N MET A 79 -1.22 6.51 6.62
CA MET A 79 -1.13 7.78 7.33
C MET A 79 -1.03 7.60 8.84
N LEU A 80 -1.80 6.67 9.43
CA LEU A 80 -1.67 6.32 10.85
C LEU A 80 -0.26 5.81 11.20
N ARG A 81 0.34 5.01 10.32
CA ARG A 81 1.71 4.53 10.50
C ARG A 81 2.72 5.67 10.43
N TYR A 82 2.58 6.57 9.47
CA TYR A 82 3.45 7.75 9.37
C TYR A 82 3.34 8.70 10.56
N GLU A 83 2.15 8.93 11.08
CA GLU A 83 1.97 9.74 12.29
C GLU A 83 2.66 9.11 13.50
N LYS A 84 2.61 7.79 13.64
CA LYS A 84 3.35 7.07 14.68
C LYS A 84 4.85 7.29 14.54
N VAL A 85 5.39 7.05 13.35
CA VAL A 85 6.81 7.25 13.05
C VAL A 85 7.26 8.68 13.34
N ARG A 86 6.46 9.68 12.92
CA ARG A 86 6.75 11.08 13.22
C ARG A 86 6.84 11.37 14.72
N LYS A 87 5.97 10.77 15.53
CA LYS A 87 6.00 10.92 16.99
C LYS A 87 7.26 10.26 17.58
N GLU A 88 7.62 9.07 17.10
CA GLU A 88 8.82 8.35 17.55
C GLU A 88 10.12 9.10 17.17
N HIS A 89 10.14 9.82 16.05
CA HIS A 89 11.28 10.56 15.54
C HIS A 89 11.15 12.09 15.68
N ILE A 90 10.35 12.56 16.64
CA ILE A 90 10.08 14.00 16.82
C ILE A 90 11.33 14.83 17.14
N HIS A 91 12.38 14.19 17.65
CA HIS A 91 13.67 14.81 17.98
C HIS A 91 14.60 14.94 16.76
N LEU A 92 14.32 14.22 15.67
CA LEU A 92 15.10 14.29 14.44
C LEU A 92 14.68 15.49 13.58
N LYS A 93 15.64 16.08 12.89
CA LYS A 93 15.44 17.18 11.93
C LYS A 93 16.31 16.95 10.69
N GLY A 94 16.06 17.73 9.65
CA GLY A 94 16.89 17.77 8.46
C GLY A 94 17.11 16.40 7.83
N ILE A 95 18.33 16.14 7.41
CA ILE A 95 18.74 14.89 6.75
C ILE A 95 18.45 13.65 7.59
N SER A 96 18.68 13.71 8.91
CA SER A 96 18.44 12.58 9.81
C SER A 96 16.95 12.16 9.83
N LEU A 97 16.04 13.14 9.77
CA LEU A 97 14.59 12.86 9.67
C LEU A 97 14.21 12.27 8.30
N LEU A 98 14.82 12.79 7.21
CA LEU A 98 14.61 12.23 5.86
C LEU A 98 15.08 10.79 5.75
N LYS A 99 16.25 10.46 6.31
CA LYS A 99 16.78 9.09 6.38
C LYS A 99 15.84 8.17 7.14
N ALA A 100 15.30 8.62 8.28
CA ALA A 100 14.33 7.86 9.05
C ALA A 100 13.04 7.60 8.25
N PHE A 101 12.49 8.62 7.58
CA PHE A 101 11.30 8.47 6.74
C PHE A 101 11.53 7.57 5.52
N SER A 102 12.68 7.66 4.86
CA SER A 102 13.05 6.78 3.75
C SER A 102 13.05 5.31 4.15
N LYS A 103 13.62 5.03 5.32
CA LYS A 103 13.63 3.69 5.90
C LYS A 103 12.22 3.20 6.23
N GLU A 104 11.42 4.03 6.89
CA GLU A 104 10.04 3.69 7.22
C GLU A 104 9.17 3.48 5.97
N TYR A 105 9.46 4.20 4.89
CA TYR A 105 8.77 4.00 3.61
C TYR A 105 9.02 2.60 3.04
N LEU A 106 10.24 2.07 3.16
CA LEU A 106 10.55 0.68 2.80
C LEU A 106 9.79 -0.32 3.67
N TYR A 107 9.72 -0.09 4.98
CA TYR A 107 8.90 -0.95 5.85
C TYR A 107 7.42 -0.90 5.50
N LEU A 108 6.89 0.28 5.15
CA LEU A 108 5.51 0.42 4.71
C LEU A 108 5.23 -0.34 3.41
N MET A 109 6.16 -0.29 2.45
CA MET A 109 6.02 -1.08 1.21
C MET A 109 6.03 -2.59 1.47
N ALA A 110 6.83 -3.06 2.42
CA ALA A 110 6.84 -4.47 2.83
C ALA A 110 5.58 -4.87 3.59
N GLU A 111 5.06 -3.99 4.47
CA GLU A 111 3.86 -4.23 5.27
C GLU A 111 2.57 -4.14 4.43
N PHE A 112 2.55 -3.23 3.45
CA PHE A 112 1.39 -2.97 2.58
C PHE A 112 1.75 -3.16 1.09
N PRO A 113 1.99 -4.40 0.61
CA PRO A 113 2.33 -4.64 -0.79
C PRO A 113 1.34 -4.06 -1.81
N PRO A 114 0.01 -4.00 -1.56
CA PRO A 114 -0.91 -3.35 -2.47
C PRO A 114 -0.57 -1.88 -2.77
N MET A 115 0.12 -1.18 -1.86
CA MET A 115 0.52 0.22 -2.04
C MET A 115 1.35 0.43 -3.32
N TYR A 116 2.49 -0.26 -3.45
CA TYR A 116 3.35 -0.08 -4.62
C TYR A 116 2.77 -0.74 -5.87
N LYS A 117 2.04 -1.87 -5.74
CA LYS A 117 1.40 -2.55 -6.87
C LYS A 117 0.35 -1.66 -7.54
N VAL A 118 -0.55 -1.07 -6.77
CA VAL A 118 -1.59 -0.16 -7.28
C VAL A 118 -0.97 1.09 -7.89
N LEU A 119 0.04 1.69 -7.24
CA LEU A 119 0.75 2.85 -7.79
C LEU A 119 1.35 2.52 -9.16
N LEU A 120 2.06 1.42 -9.30
CA LEU A 120 2.67 1.01 -10.58
C LEU A 120 1.63 0.72 -11.65
N GLN A 121 0.50 0.12 -11.30
CA GLN A 121 -0.58 -0.17 -12.26
C GLN A 121 -1.22 1.10 -12.81
N GLU A 122 -1.43 2.11 -11.97
CA GLU A 122 -2.20 3.29 -12.34
C GLU A 122 -1.33 4.46 -12.82
N MET A 123 -0.06 4.55 -12.44
CA MET A 123 0.82 5.69 -12.79
C MET A 123 1.25 5.70 -14.27
N GLY A 124 1.18 4.59 -14.96
CA GLY A 124 1.60 4.48 -16.36
C GLY A 124 0.63 5.10 -17.37
N ARG A 125 -0.59 5.44 -16.99
CA ARG A 125 -1.65 5.89 -17.91
C ARG A 125 -2.59 6.88 -17.24
N LYS A 126 -2.77 8.05 -17.86
CA LYS A 126 -3.76 9.04 -17.40
C LYS A 126 -5.17 8.45 -17.47
N SER A 127 -5.84 8.40 -16.31
CA SER A 127 -7.19 7.88 -16.15
C SER A 127 -7.81 8.46 -14.88
N TRP A 128 -9.13 8.30 -14.68
CA TRP A 128 -9.77 8.68 -13.42
C TRP A 128 -9.19 7.92 -12.21
N ARG A 129 -8.69 6.68 -12.41
CA ARG A 129 -8.03 5.90 -11.36
C ARG A 129 -6.68 6.49 -11.00
N TYR A 130 -5.90 6.92 -12.00
CA TYR A 130 -4.67 7.66 -11.78
C TYR A 130 -4.92 8.92 -10.93
N ASP A 131 -5.92 9.72 -11.29
CA ASP A 131 -6.24 10.95 -10.56
C ASP A 131 -6.64 10.62 -9.11
N PHE A 132 -7.44 9.57 -8.91
CA PHE A 132 -7.87 9.13 -7.59
C PHE A 132 -6.70 8.61 -6.73
N VAL A 133 -5.86 7.73 -7.27
CA VAL A 133 -4.68 7.17 -6.57
C VAL A 133 -3.66 8.28 -6.30
N SER A 134 -3.43 9.19 -7.24
CA SER A 134 -2.56 10.33 -7.03
C SER A 134 -3.03 11.19 -5.85
N GLN A 135 -4.30 11.53 -5.82
CA GLN A 135 -4.87 12.38 -4.78
C GLN A 135 -4.91 11.70 -3.40
N HIS A 136 -5.31 10.44 -3.34
CA HIS A 136 -5.62 9.77 -2.07
C HIS A 136 -4.51 8.88 -1.53
N LEU A 137 -3.57 8.44 -2.37
CA LEU A 137 -2.50 7.54 -1.94
C LEU A 137 -1.11 8.16 -2.12
N LEU A 138 -0.78 8.66 -3.33
CA LEU A 138 0.56 9.15 -3.62
C LEU A 138 0.86 10.48 -2.94
N MET A 139 0.02 11.50 -3.16
CA MET A 139 0.29 12.86 -2.67
C MET A 139 0.33 12.96 -1.15
N PRO A 140 -0.52 12.29 -0.35
CA PRO A 140 -0.38 12.28 1.09
C PRO A 140 1.00 11.78 1.56
N VAL A 141 1.52 10.71 0.94
CA VAL A 141 2.85 10.15 1.25
C VAL A 141 3.95 11.13 0.85
N VAL A 142 3.88 11.70 -0.35
CA VAL A 142 4.83 12.71 -0.85
C VAL A 142 4.85 13.93 0.07
N TRP A 143 3.70 14.49 0.42
CA TRP A 143 3.61 15.64 1.31
C TRP A 143 4.19 15.35 2.69
N PHE A 144 3.90 14.19 3.24
CA PHE A 144 4.42 13.80 4.55
C PHE A 144 5.95 13.72 4.55
N GLY A 145 6.54 13.11 3.53
CA GLY A 145 7.99 13.01 3.38
C GLY A 145 8.67 14.35 3.00
N HIS A 146 7.95 15.24 2.29
CA HIS A 146 8.49 16.54 1.83
C HIS A 146 8.42 17.64 2.89
N LYS A 147 7.47 17.56 3.82
CA LYS A 147 7.27 18.58 4.85
C LYS A 147 8.54 18.88 5.69
N PRO A 148 9.32 17.88 6.14
CA PRO A 148 10.58 18.14 6.84
C PRO A 148 11.59 18.94 6.01
N ILE A 149 11.58 18.80 4.67
CA ILE A 149 12.48 19.51 3.77
C ILE A 149 12.12 21.00 3.72
N THR A 150 10.82 21.31 3.63
CA THR A 150 10.35 22.69 3.52
C THR A 150 10.40 23.47 4.84
N GLU A 151 10.28 22.77 5.96
CA GLU A 151 10.26 23.39 7.30
C GLU A 151 11.66 23.49 7.95
N SER A 152 12.71 22.87 7.37
CA SER A 152 14.06 22.91 7.91
C SER A 152 14.91 23.98 7.23
N ASN A 153 15.53 24.84 8.03
CA ASN A 153 16.55 25.79 7.55
C ASN A 153 17.91 25.12 7.28
N ASP A 154 18.12 23.92 7.81
CA ASP A 154 19.39 23.21 7.74
C ASP A 154 19.58 22.42 6.43
N LEU A 155 18.65 22.59 5.45
CA LEU A 155 18.62 21.84 4.20
C LEU A 155 18.76 22.74 2.95
N GLU A 156 19.50 23.85 3.04
CA GLU A 156 19.66 24.79 1.91
C GLU A 156 20.20 24.10 0.66
N GLU A 157 21.23 23.27 0.79
CA GLU A 157 21.78 22.52 -0.36
C GLU A 157 20.79 21.52 -0.92
N PHE A 158 20.00 20.86 -0.06
CA PHE A 158 18.97 19.92 -0.47
C PHE A 158 17.78 20.60 -1.17
N LYS A 159 17.48 21.85 -0.83
CA LYS A 159 16.45 22.67 -1.50
C LYS A 159 16.78 22.94 -2.97
N SER A 160 18.04 22.79 -3.38
CA SER A 160 18.46 22.91 -4.79
C SER A 160 17.96 21.74 -5.65
N ILE A 161 17.57 20.60 -5.05
CA ILE A 161 17.02 19.44 -5.76
C ILE A 161 15.53 19.70 -6.03
N PRO A 162 15.10 19.72 -7.29
CA PRO A 162 13.66 19.83 -7.58
C PRO A 162 12.88 18.69 -6.96
N VAL A 163 11.76 19.01 -6.29
CA VAL A 163 10.93 18.03 -5.57
C VAL A 163 10.53 16.84 -6.45
N ALA A 164 10.19 17.12 -7.72
CA ALA A 164 9.82 16.06 -8.68
C ALA A 164 10.94 15.04 -8.89
N ASN A 165 12.21 15.51 -8.98
CA ASN A 165 13.37 14.63 -9.12
C ASN A 165 13.60 13.80 -7.86
N PHE A 166 13.53 14.43 -6.68
CA PHE A 166 13.67 13.72 -5.41
C PHE A 166 12.59 12.64 -5.25
N VAL A 167 11.32 12.97 -5.47
CA VAL A 167 10.21 12.02 -5.41
C VAL A 167 10.41 10.86 -6.39
N SER A 168 10.84 11.15 -7.63
CA SER A 168 11.07 10.12 -8.65
C SER A 168 12.21 9.18 -8.27
N ILE A 169 13.32 9.71 -7.74
CA ILE A 169 14.48 8.92 -7.29
C ILE A 169 14.07 8.05 -6.09
N MET A 170 13.41 8.64 -5.10
CA MET A 170 12.96 7.91 -3.91
C MET A 170 11.96 6.80 -4.25
N PHE A 171 10.97 7.10 -5.09
CA PHE A 171 10.00 6.11 -5.54
C PHE A 171 10.68 4.97 -6.32
N GLY A 172 11.59 5.30 -7.24
CA GLY A 172 12.34 4.31 -8.01
C GLY A 172 13.21 3.42 -7.11
N ALA A 173 14.01 4.03 -6.22
CA ALA A 173 14.92 3.30 -5.34
C ALA A 173 14.18 2.38 -4.35
N THR A 174 13.03 2.81 -3.84
CA THR A 174 12.24 2.03 -2.89
C THR A 174 11.37 0.98 -3.56
N SER A 175 10.60 1.34 -4.60
CA SER A 175 9.65 0.41 -5.23
C SER A 175 10.33 -0.69 -6.03
N SER A 176 11.46 -0.40 -6.71
CA SER A 176 12.19 -1.39 -7.51
C SER A 176 12.65 -2.60 -6.69
N PHE A 177 13.01 -2.38 -5.42
CA PHE A 177 13.42 -3.45 -4.52
C PHE A 177 12.32 -4.52 -4.34
N PHE A 178 11.07 -4.09 -4.23
CA PHE A 178 9.92 -5.01 -4.10
C PHE A 178 9.40 -5.53 -5.44
N VAL A 179 9.46 -4.70 -6.49
CA VAL A 179 9.06 -5.12 -7.85
C VAL A 179 9.95 -6.24 -8.37
N LEU A 180 11.24 -6.16 -8.08
CA LEU A 180 12.23 -7.17 -8.48
C LEU A 180 12.30 -8.36 -7.53
N ALA A 181 11.39 -8.50 -6.55
CA ALA A 181 11.48 -9.51 -5.49
C ALA A 181 11.75 -10.92 -6.01
N GLN A 182 11.03 -11.36 -7.04
CA GLN A 182 11.22 -12.69 -7.62
C GLN A 182 12.60 -12.86 -8.24
N THR A 183 13.10 -11.85 -8.93
CA THR A 183 14.45 -11.86 -9.53
C THR A 183 15.52 -11.85 -8.46
N LEU A 184 15.37 -11.00 -7.44
CA LEU A 184 16.33 -10.91 -6.33
C LEU A 184 16.41 -12.23 -5.55
N GLU A 185 15.27 -12.88 -5.35
CA GLU A 185 15.23 -14.16 -4.65
C GLU A 185 15.82 -15.29 -5.49
N ALA A 186 15.50 -15.35 -6.80
CA ALA A 186 15.98 -16.40 -7.70
C ALA A 186 17.48 -16.29 -8.01
N GLU A 187 17.99 -15.08 -8.27
CA GLU A 187 19.35 -14.87 -8.75
C GLU A 187 20.36 -14.58 -7.62
N TYR A 188 19.90 -13.98 -6.52
CA TYR A 188 20.78 -13.51 -5.45
C TYR A 188 20.45 -14.11 -4.07
N GLY A 189 19.36 -14.86 -3.92
CA GLY A 189 18.89 -15.40 -2.63
C GLY A 189 18.42 -14.30 -1.67
N ILE A 190 18.03 -13.13 -2.18
CA ILE A 190 17.64 -11.97 -1.38
C ILE A 190 16.13 -11.79 -1.44
N SER A 191 15.45 -12.00 -0.30
CA SER A 191 14.02 -11.64 -0.17
C SER A 191 13.88 -10.19 0.34
N PRO A 192 13.27 -9.26 -0.41
CA PRO A 192 13.09 -7.87 0.00
C PRO A 192 12.11 -7.70 1.17
N PHE A 193 11.44 -8.77 1.60
CA PHE A 193 10.46 -8.73 2.69
C PHE A 193 11.05 -9.06 4.07
N THR A 194 12.33 -9.44 4.16
CA THR A 194 12.98 -9.67 5.45
C THR A 194 13.45 -8.35 6.07
N LYS A 195 13.37 -8.27 7.40
CA LYS A 195 13.84 -7.09 8.15
C LYS A 195 15.30 -6.78 7.83
N GLU A 196 16.15 -7.80 7.78
CA GLU A 196 17.58 -7.67 7.50
C GLU A 196 17.82 -7.02 6.13
N ASN A 197 17.19 -7.53 5.08
CA ASN A 197 17.39 -7.02 3.72
C ASN A 197 16.80 -5.62 3.53
N ILE A 198 15.69 -5.29 4.23
CA ILE A 198 15.14 -3.92 4.28
C ILE A 198 16.15 -2.96 4.92
N GLU A 199 16.76 -3.34 6.05
CA GLU A 199 17.79 -2.53 6.73
C GLU A 199 19.01 -2.30 5.84
N ILE A 200 19.52 -3.35 5.20
CA ILE A 200 20.67 -3.26 4.29
C ILE A 200 20.33 -2.31 3.13
N HIS A 201 19.18 -2.50 2.49
CA HIS A 201 18.76 -1.66 1.36
C HIS A 201 18.54 -0.20 1.78
N ALA A 202 17.93 0.04 2.94
CA ALA A 202 17.71 1.37 3.50
C ALA A 202 19.04 2.11 3.74
N ASN A 203 20.01 1.43 4.32
CA ASN A 203 21.32 2.02 4.61
C ASN A 203 22.05 2.38 3.30
N ILE A 204 22.11 1.46 2.33
CA ILE A 204 22.74 1.71 1.02
C ILE A 204 22.04 2.87 0.30
N MET A 205 20.72 2.86 0.25
CA MET A 205 19.93 3.93 -0.37
C MET A 205 20.17 5.29 0.30
N ASN A 206 20.16 5.32 1.63
CA ASN A 206 20.42 6.54 2.40
C ASN A 206 21.83 7.08 2.16
N ASP A 207 22.84 6.21 2.12
CA ASP A 207 24.22 6.62 1.83
C ASP A 207 24.34 7.18 0.41
N LEU A 208 23.76 6.52 -0.58
CA LEU A 208 23.80 6.98 -1.98
C LEU A 208 23.10 8.33 -2.19
N ILE A 209 21.98 8.58 -1.49
CA ILE A 209 21.16 9.77 -1.71
C ILE A 209 21.60 10.93 -0.81
N PHE A 210 21.91 10.68 0.45
CA PHE A 210 22.07 11.75 1.44
C PHE A 210 23.50 12.05 1.88
N LYS A 211 24.47 11.14 1.64
CA LYS A 211 25.84 11.32 2.13
C LYS A 211 26.49 12.62 1.66
N GLN A 212 26.16 13.08 0.46
CA GLN A 212 26.70 14.33 -0.10
C GLN A 212 26.20 15.60 0.61
N PHE A 213 25.20 15.50 1.48
CA PHE A 213 24.60 16.61 2.21
C PHE A 213 24.92 16.56 3.73
N GLU A 214 25.79 15.67 4.16
CA GLU A 214 26.35 15.60 5.53
C GLU A 214 27.62 16.43 5.63
#